data_280569d8d8e4f284f33d3b6bddd572de
#
_entry.id   280569d8d8e4f284f33d3b6bddd572de
#
_cell.length_a   1.000
_cell.length_b   1.000
_cell.length_c   1.000
_cell.angle_alpha   90.00
_cell.angle_beta   90.00
_cell.angle_gamma   90.00
#
_symmetry.space_group_name_H-M   'P 1'
#
loop_
_entity.id
_entity.type
_entity.pdbx_description
1 polymer ?
#
loop_
_entity_poly.entity_id
_entity_poly.type
_entity_poly.pdbx_seq_one_letter_code
_entity_poly.pdbx_strand_id
1 'polypeptide(L)'
;MAIIKKFRIKSFKNQKPLVSLKKISLSFGKRQILDNISFNINKGEILGMLGPNGVGKSTIFNLITGLLKPDYGAIHFDNVNATNYPIYLRTIKFKIGYVPQYGGYFHDLTLLENLNAIAEILVKDDKQRKSRINELISKFELDSIRNIKAKFLSGGQKKKLVIALALLGNPKVLLLDESFSGLDVLTIKMLQQIIVNLQTENNIGICICDHQARDLLSCVDAAVVLSNCKIIAQGTPTQLMKNADAKSAYFGESFKLY
;
A
#
# COMPACT_ATOMS: atom_id res chain seq x y z
N MET A 1 15.44 15.39 -14.98
CA MET A 1 16.38 14.84 -13.97
C MET A 1 15.64 14.79 -12.63
N ALA A 2 15.02 13.67 -12.32
CA ALA A 2 14.13 13.57 -11.16
C ALA A 2 14.88 13.03 -9.97
N ILE A 3 15.07 13.87 -8.96
CA ILE A 3 15.54 13.45 -7.65
C ILE A 3 14.34 12.87 -6.92
N ILE A 4 14.08 11.59 -7.14
CA ILE A 4 13.17 10.85 -6.30
C ILE A 4 13.91 10.60 -5.00
N LYS A 5 13.55 11.37 -3.98
CA LYS A 5 14.07 11.35 -2.60
C LYS A 5 15.59 11.39 -2.45
N LYS A 6 16.15 12.52 -2.05
CA LYS A 6 17.34 12.52 -1.19
C LYS A 6 16.98 11.72 0.06
N PHE A 7 17.60 10.55 0.25
CA PHE A 7 17.36 9.67 1.39
C PHE A 7 17.51 10.45 2.70
N ARG A 8 16.39 10.91 3.28
CA ARG A 8 16.34 11.22 4.69
C ARG A 8 16.23 9.88 5.39
N ILE A 9 17.32 9.40 5.96
CA ILE A 9 17.31 8.26 6.89
C ILE A 9 16.50 8.72 8.11
N LYS A 10 15.19 8.57 8.07
CA LYS A 10 14.34 8.71 9.25
C LYS A 10 14.52 7.43 10.06
N SER A 11 15.12 7.53 11.24
CA SER A 11 15.11 6.42 12.19
C SER A 11 13.71 6.30 12.79
N PHE A 12 12.96 5.25 12.45
CA PHE A 12 11.64 4.95 13.02
C PHE A 12 11.73 4.12 14.31
N LYS A 13 12.96 3.84 14.81
CA LYS A 13 13.22 2.89 15.91
C LYS A 13 12.49 3.19 17.24
N ASN A 14 12.06 4.43 17.47
CA ASN A 14 11.40 4.84 18.73
C ASN A 14 9.97 5.37 18.53
N GLN A 15 9.35 5.18 17.35
CA GLN A 15 7.98 5.61 17.11
C GLN A 15 7.00 4.48 17.40
N LYS A 16 5.84 4.83 17.97
CA LYS A 16 4.73 3.87 18.09
C LYS A 16 4.22 3.54 16.69
N PRO A 17 4.18 2.27 16.30
CA PRO A 17 3.71 1.88 14.98
C PRO A 17 2.21 2.15 14.81
N LEU A 18 1.81 2.57 13.60
CA LEU A 18 0.40 2.65 13.23
C LEU A 18 -0.23 1.26 13.11
N VAL A 19 0.49 0.34 12.47
CA VAL A 19 0.09 -1.06 12.35
C VAL A 19 1.23 -1.94 12.82
N SER A 20 0.92 -2.94 13.64
CA SER A 20 1.90 -3.94 14.09
C SER A 20 1.32 -5.34 13.91
N LEU A 21 2.01 -6.16 13.12
CA LEU A 21 1.78 -7.58 13.03
C LEU A 21 2.73 -8.28 14.00
N LYS A 22 2.20 -9.17 14.84
CA LYS A 22 3.00 -9.89 15.85
C LYS A 22 2.79 -11.39 15.70
N LYS A 23 3.82 -12.09 15.26
CA LYS A 23 3.86 -13.55 15.15
C LYS A 23 2.69 -14.14 14.37
N ILE A 24 2.33 -13.51 13.25
CA ILE A 24 1.20 -13.91 12.42
C ILE A 24 1.52 -15.20 11.69
N SER A 25 0.68 -16.21 11.88
CA SER A 25 0.69 -17.45 11.09
C SER A 25 -0.69 -17.71 10.52
N LEU A 26 -0.73 -18.23 9.29
CA LEU A 26 -1.95 -18.56 8.56
C LEU A 26 -1.73 -19.74 7.64
N SER A 27 -2.71 -20.66 7.61
CA SER A 27 -2.74 -21.81 6.70
C SER A 27 -4.09 -21.89 5.98
N PHE A 28 -4.09 -22.39 4.76
CA PHE A 28 -5.30 -22.78 4.04
C PHE A 28 -5.33 -24.33 3.93
N GLY A 29 -6.15 -24.95 4.75
CA GLY A 29 -6.14 -26.41 4.94
C GLY A 29 -4.77 -26.87 5.44
N LYS A 30 -4.10 -27.73 4.67
CA LYS A 30 -2.74 -28.24 5.03
C LYS A 30 -1.60 -27.34 4.54
N ARG A 31 -1.89 -26.32 3.73
CA ARG A 31 -0.87 -25.45 3.14
C ARG A 31 -0.62 -24.23 4.02
N GLN A 32 0.57 -24.16 4.60
CA GLN A 32 1.01 -22.94 5.29
C GLN A 32 1.29 -21.83 4.29
N ILE A 33 0.77 -20.64 4.57
CA ILE A 33 0.93 -19.43 3.75
C ILE A 33 1.85 -18.43 4.44
N LEU A 34 1.68 -18.26 5.76
CA LEU A 34 2.48 -17.34 6.58
C LEU A 34 2.93 -18.09 7.84
N ASP A 35 4.19 -17.90 8.22
CA ASP A 35 4.80 -18.51 9.40
C ASP A 35 5.54 -17.44 10.22
N ASN A 36 4.98 -17.13 11.40
CA ASN A 36 5.58 -16.24 12.39
C ASN A 36 5.97 -14.85 11.85
N ILE A 37 5.13 -14.25 10.99
CA ILE A 37 5.35 -12.94 10.37
C ILE A 37 5.22 -11.84 11.41
N SER A 38 6.25 -10.98 11.53
CA SER A 38 6.23 -9.84 12.42
C SER A 38 6.89 -8.63 11.76
N PHE A 39 6.16 -7.51 11.63
CA PHE A 39 6.69 -6.23 11.18
C PHE A 39 5.75 -5.09 11.56
N ASN A 40 6.21 -3.86 11.38
CA ASN A 40 5.48 -2.65 11.69
C ASN A 40 5.34 -1.76 10.46
N ILE A 41 4.25 -0.99 10.40
CA ILE A 41 4.07 0.16 9.51
C ILE A 41 4.00 1.40 10.39
N ASN A 42 4.94 2.32 10.21
CA ASN A 42 5.04 3.52 11.02
C ASN A 42 4.35 4.72 10.35
N LYS A 43 4.03 5.71 11.15
CA LYS A 43 3.48 6.97 10.64
C LYS A 43 4.53 7.70 9.79
N GLY A 44 4.13 8.13 8.59
CA GLY A 44 5.03 8.82 7.67
C GLY A 44 6.17 7.96 7.14
N GLU A 45 5.99 6.64 7.10
CA GLU A 45 6.90 5.67 6.49
C GLU A 45 6.29 5.09 5.22
N ILE A 46 7.11 4.85 4.22
CA ILE A 46 6.80 3.99 3.09
C ILE A 46 7.53 2.67 3.30
N LEU A 47 6.78 1.63 3.66
CA LEU A 47 7.29 0.26 3.81
C LEU A 47 7.04 -0.52 2.52
N GLY A 48 8.08 -1.12 1.96
CA GLY A 48 7.98 -2.06 0.85
C GLY A 48 7.78 -3.49 1.34
N MET A 49 7.05 -4.30 0.57
CA MET A 49 6.94 -5.74 0.78
C MET A 49 7.30 -6.46 -0.51
N LEU A 50 8.41 -7.17 -0.49
CA LEU A 50 8.99 -7.89 -1.62
C LEU A 50 8.86 -9.40 -1.43
N GLY A 51 8.86 -10.12 -2.53
CA GLY A 51 8.85 -11.57 -2.56
C GLY A 51 8.19 -12.11 -3.82
N PRO A 52 8.41 -13.38 -4.16
CA PRO A 52 7.83 -13.99 -5.35
C PRO A 52 6.30 -13.99 -5.33
N ASN A 53 5.69 -14.22 -6.50
CA ASN A 53 4.24 -14.33 -6.60
C ASN A 53 3.76 -15.55 -5.80
N GLY A 54 2.62 -15.38 -5.12
CA GLY A 54 2.02 -16.43 -4.28
C GLY A 54 2.68 -16.63 -2.91
N VAL A 55 3.68 -15.82 -2.51
CA VAL A 55 4.36 -15.94 -1.19
C VAL A 55 3.53 -15.45 -0.01
N GLY A 56 2.36 -14.82 -0.26
CA GLY A 56 1.47 -14.35 0.81
C GLY A 56 1.38 -12.83 0.98
N LYS A 57 1.92 -12.00 0.07
CA LYS A 57 1.88 -10.52 0.16
C LYS A 57 0.44 -9.97 0.26
N SER A 58 -0.42 -10.31 -0.70
CA SER A 58 -1.84 -9.89 -0.67
C SER A 58 -2.60 -10.53 0.49
N THR A 59 -2.20 -11.73 0.94
CA THR A 59 -2.74 -12.37 2.14
C THR A 59 -2.48 -11.52 3.39
N ILE A 60 -1.28 -10.95 3.51
CA ILE A 60 -0.94 -10.02 4.61
C ILE A 60 -1.85 -8.78 4.56
N PHE A 61 -2.11 -8.20 3.39
CA PHE A 61 -3.04 -7.09 3.26
C PHE A 61 -4.47 -7.47 3.62
N ASN A 62 -4.91 -8.67 3.24
CA ASN A 62 -6.23 -9.18 3.64
C ASN A 62 -6.32 -9.39 5.16
N LEU A 63 -5.24 -9.78 5.82
CA LEU A 63 -5.16 -9.85 7.28
C LEU A 63 -5.20 -8.46 7.93
N ILE A 64 -4.47 -7.48 7.39
CA ILE A 64 -4.46 -6.09 7.90
C ILE A 64 -5.85 -5.46 7.73
N THR A 65 -6.49 -5.63 6.59
CA THR A 65 -7.84 -5.09 6.32
C THR A 65 -8.95 -5.81 7.11
N GLY A 66 -8.72 -7.06 7.54
CA GLY A 66 -9.69 -7.87 8.27
C GLY A 66 -10.61 -8.71 7.38
N LEU A 67 -10.26 -8.86 6.10
CA LEU A 67 -10.88 -9.84 5.19
C LEU A 67 -10.54 -11.26 5.59
N LEU A 68 -9.35 -11.47 6.16
CA LEU A 68 -8.90 -12.74 6.73
C LEU A 68 -8.58 -12.57 8.20
N LYS A 69 -8.64 -13.67 8.96
CA LYS A 69 -8.14 -13.79 10.32
C LYS A 69 -6.91 -14.69 10.33
N PRO A 70 -5.88 -14.36 11.13
CA PRO A 70 -4.75 -15.25 11.33
C PRO A 70 -5.14 -16.45 12.19
N ASP A 71 -4.47 -17.58 12.01
CA ASP A 71 -4.60 -18.74 12.92
C ASP A 71 -3.93 -18.44 14.26
N TYR A 72 -2.76 -17.76 14.20
CA TYR A 72 -1.98 -17.34 15.38
C TYR A 72 -1.47 -15.93 15.21
N GLY A 73 -1.15 -15.31 16.36
CA GLY A 73 -0.61 -13.98 16.41
C GLY A 73 -1.67 -12.89 16.56
N ALA A 74 -1.23 -11.63 16.49
CA ALA A 74 -2.11 -10.49 16.70
C ALA A 74 -1.77 -9.30 15.78
N ILE A 75 -2.82 -8.57 15.37
CA ILE A 75 -2.72 -7.35 14.57
C ILE A 75 -3.18 -6.18 15.43
N HIS A 76 -2.31 -5.18 15.58
CA HIS A 76 -2.59 -3.99 16.36
C HIS A 76 -2.62 -2.76 15.47
N PHE A 77 -3.53 -1.83 15.78
CA PHE A 77 -3.56 -0.47 15.22
C PHE A 77 -3.50 0.52 16.39
N ASP A 78 -2.55 1.45 16.37
CA ASP A 78 -2.34 2.43 17.46
C ASP A 78 -2.33 1.74 18.87
N ASN A 79 -1.72 0.54 18.99
CA ASN A 79 -1.71 -0.36 20.15
C ASN A 79 -3.05 -1.05 20.50
N VAL A 80 -4.12 -0.82 19.77
CA VAL A 80 -5.39 -1.53 19.95
C VAL A 80 -5.31 -2.87 19.22
N ASN A 81 -5.53 -3.97 19.93
CA ASN A 81 -5.65 -5.29 19.29
C ASN A 81 -6.91 -5.35 18.44
N ALA A 82 -6.74 -5.40 17.13
CA ALA A 82 -7.81 -5.43 16.15
C ALA A 82 -7.97 -6.79 15.47
N THR A 83 -7.31 -7.84 15.95
CA THR A 83 -7.29 -9.17 15.31
C THR A 83 -8.68 -9.71 14.99
N ASN A 84 -9.63 -9.45 15.88
CA ASN A 84 -11.03 -9.90 15.73
C ASN A 84 -11.99 -8.83 15.18
N TYR A 85 -11.49 -7.64 14.81
CA TYR A 85 -12.35 -6.60 14.26
C TYR A 85 -12.65 -6.91 12.79
N PRO A 86 -13.92 -6.88 12.38
CA PRO A 86 -14.30 -7.07 10.98
C PRO A 86 -13.85 -5.89 10.11
N ILE A 87 -13.77 -6.11 8.79
CA ILE A 87 -13.24 -5.15 7.82
C ILE A 87 -13.86 -3.75 7.95
N TYR A 88 -15.20 -3.65 8.07
CA TYR A 88 -15.88 -2.36 8.14
C TYR A 88 -15.51 -1.54 9.37
N LEU A 89 -15.27 -2.20 10.52
CA LEU A 89 -14.79 -1.51 11.71
C LEU A 89 -13.33 -1.09 11.57
N ARG A 90 -12.48 -1.92 10.95
CA ARG A 90 -11.07 -1.56 10.76
C ARG A 90 -10.91 -0.38 9.82
N THR A 91 -11.64 -0.36 8.70
CA THR A 91 -11.55 0.73 7.72
C THR A 91 -12.00 2.06 8.31
N ILE A 92 -13.13 2.08 9.02
CA ILE A 92 -13.67 3.31 9.61
C ILE A 92 -12.84 3.75 10.83
N LYS A 93 -12.62 2.84 11.80
CA LYS A 93 -12.00 3.18 13.09
C LYS A 93 -10.52 3.51 12.95
N PHE A 94 -9.78 2.74 12.17
CA PHE A 94 -8.33 2.92 12.00
C PHE A 94 -7.94 3.66 10.72
N LYS A 95 -8.94 4.08 9.94
CA LYS A 95 -8.76 4.86 8.71
C LYS A 95 -7.76 4.18 7.77
N ILE A 96 -8.10 2.99 7.30
CA ILE A 96 -7.31 2.24 6.33
C ILE A 96 -7.82 2.53 4.92
N GLY A 97 -6.93 3.00 4.02
CA GLY A 97 -7.15 3.00 2.58
C GLY A 97 -6.51 1.76 1.96
N TYR A 98 -7.21 1.13 1.03
CA TYR A 98 -6.69 -0.04 0.33
C TYR A 98 -6.88 0.11 -1.18
N VAL A 99 -5.80 -0.06 -1.92
CA VAL A 99 -5.74 -0.09 -3.38
C VAL A 99 -5.46 -1.51 -3.80
N PRO A 100 -6.44 -2.25 -4.33
CA PRO A 100 -6.26 -3.62 -4.76
C PRO A 100 -5.43 -3.72 -6.05
N GLN A 101 -4.92 -4.90 -6.33
CA GLN A 101 -4.20 -5.21 -7.57
C GLN A 101 -5.09 -4.96 -8.80
N TYR A 102 -6.34 -5.43 -8.76
CA TYR A 102 -7.33 -5.29 -9.82
C TYR A 102 -8.62 -4.66 -9.30
N GLY A 103 -9.32 -3.93 -10.16
CA GLY A 103 -10.62 -3.34 -9.85
C GLY A 103 -10.52 -2.17 -8.86
N GLY A 104 -11.42 -2.17 -7.88
CA GLY A 104 -11.53 -1.10 -6.88
C GLY A 104 -12.32 0.12 -7.37
N TYR A 105 -13.03 0.02 -8.50
CA TYR A 105 -13.88 1.05 -9.08
C TYR A 105 -15.06 0.43 -9.85
N PHE A 106 -16.11 1.22 -10.09
CA PHE A 106 -17.27 0.83 -10.90
C PHE A 106 -16.98 1.13 -12.38
N HIS A 107 -16.97 0.10 -13.20
CA HIS A 107 -16.53 0.16 -14.60
C HIS A 107 -17.42 1.07 -15.47
N ASP A 108 -18.74 1.05 -15.26
CA ASP A 108 -19.72 1.76 -16.08
C ASP A 108 -20.04 3.19 -15.58
N LEU A 109 -19.56 3.54 -14.38
CA LEU A 109 -19.61 4.89 -13.87
C LEU A 109 -18.46 5.74 -14.42
N THR A 110 -18.68 7.03 -14.57
CA THR A 110 -17.62 7.99 -14.87
C THR A 110 -16.64 8.09 -13.69
N LEU A 111 -15.49 8.72 -13.91
CA LEU A 111 -14.53 8.99 -12.86
C LEU A 111 -15.18 9.78 -11.71
N LEU A 112 -15.92 10.82 -12.03
CA LEU A 112 -16.60 11.66 -11.03
C LEU A 112 -17.69 10.89 -10.27
N GLU A 113 -18.49 10.09 -10.96
CA GLU A 113 -19.52 9.26 -10.34
C GLU A 113 -18.91 8.21 -9.40
N ASN A 114 -17.78 7.61 -9.76
CA ASN A 114 -17.03 6.72 -8.87
C ASN A 114 -16.63 7.42 -7.56
N LEU A 115 -16.05 8.63 -7.67
CA LEU A 115 -15.67 9.42 -6.50
C LEU A 115 -16.88 9.81 -5.65
N ASN A 116 -17.99 10.23 -6.28
CA ASN A 116 -19.21 10.57 -5.56
C ASN A 116 -19.79 9.38 -4.81
N ALA A 117 -19.92 8.21 -5.46
CA ALA A 117 -20.49 7.02 -4.86
C ALA A 117 -19.77 6.59 -3.58
N ILE A 118 -18.44 6.62 -3.58
CA ILE A 118 -17.65 6.28 -2.39
C ILE A 118 -17.64 7.41 -1.36
N ALA A 119 -17.59 8.68 -1.81
CA ALA A 119 -17.58 9.82 -0.92
C ALA A 119 -18.88 9.96 -0.12
N GLU A 120 -20.04 9.61 -0.69
CA GLU A 120 -21.33 9.58 0.01
C GLU A 120 -21.32 8.66 1.23
N ILE A 121 -20.63 7.53 1.13
CA ILE A 121 -20.50 6.58 2.24
C ILE A 121 -19.57 7.13 3.34
N LEU A 122 -18.48 7.80 2.94
CA LEU A 122 -17.39 8.16 3.84
C LEU A 122 -17.52 9.57 4.44
N VAL A 123 -18.15 10.51 3.74
CA VAL A 123 -18.22 11.93 4.10
C VAL A 123 -19.67 12.39 4.14
N LYS A 124 -20.21 12.58 5.33
CA LYS A 124 -21.64 12.92 5.52
C LYS A 124 -22.01 14.32 5.05
N ASP A 125 -21.14 15.30 5.30
CA ASP A 125 -21.37 16.69 4.92
C ASP A 125 -21.15 16.91 3.42
N ASP A 126 -22.15 17.45 2.72
CA ASP A 126 -22.14 17.61 1.26
C ASP A 126 -21.08 18.62 0.78
N LYS A 127 -20.85 19.71 1.53
CA LYS A 127 -19.83 20.71 1.18
C LYS A 127 -18.43 20.14 1.31
N GLN A 128 -18.16 19.43 2.42
CA GLN A 128 -16.87 18.76 2.64
C GLN A 128 -16.65 17.68 1.58
N ARG A 129 -17.69 16.92 1.22
CA ARG A 129 -17.61 15.88 0.20
C ARG A 129 -17.21 16.46 -1.16
N LYS A 130 -17.91 17.52 -1.64
CA LYS A 130 -17.58 18.19 -2.89
C LYS A 130 -16.18 18.80 -2.88
N SER A 131 -15.80 19.45 -1.79
CA SER A 131 -14.46 20.01 -1.62
C SER A 131 -13.38 18.92 -1.70
N ARG A 132 -13.58 17.78 -1.01
CA ARG A 132 -12.63 16.68 -1.01
C ARG A 132 -12.49 16.02 -2.38
N ILE A 133 -13.58 15.82 -3.10
CA ILE A 133 -13.56 15.27 -4.46
C ILE A 133 -12.77 16.19 -5.39
N ASN A 134 -13.06 17.52 -5.39
CA ASN A 134 -12.36 18.47 -6.23
C ASN A 134 -10.87 18.55 -5.90
N GLU A 135 -10.50 18.52 -4.61
CA GLU A 135 -9.10 18.44 -4.17
C GLU A 135 -8.38 17.22 -4.78
N LEU A 136 -9.00 16.04 -4.69
CA LEU A 136 -8.40 14.83 -5.23
C LEU A 136 -8.34 14.83 -6.76
N ILE A 137 -9.37 15.28 -7.44
CA ILE A 137 -9.38 15.43 -8.91
C ILE A 137 -8.23 16.34 -9.35
N SER A 138 -8.06 17.50 -8.73
CA SER A 138 -6.97 18.42 -9.02
C SER A 138 -5.60 17.84 -8.68
N LYS A 139 -5.46 17.27 -7.47
CA LYS A 139 -4.19 16.67 -7.00
C LYS A 139 -3.68 15.55 -7.92
N PHE A 140 -4.57 14.79 -8.52
CA PHE A 140 -4.24 13.69 -9.43
C PHE A 140 -4.31 14.07 -10.91
N GLU A 141 -4.57 15.35 -11.24
CA GLU A 141 -4.70 15.85 -12.62
C GLU A 141 -5.74 15.06 -13.43
N LEU A 142 -6.95 14.93 -12.87
CA LEU A 142 -8.04 14.14 -13.44
C LEU A 142 -9.17 14.99 -14.03
N ASP A 143 -9.05 16.32 -14.03
CA ASP A 143 -10.11 17.24 -14.45
C ASP A 143 -10.59 16.99 -15.88
N SER A 144 -9.67 16.80 -16.82
CA SER A 144 -9.98 16.60 -18.24
C SER A 144 -10.73 15.30 -18.55
N ILE A 145 -10.68 14.34 -17.62
CA ILE A 145 -11.26 12.99 -17.81
C ILE A 145 -12.39 12.69 -16.81
N ARG A 146 -12.83 13.69 -16.03
CA ARG A 146 -13.82 13.50 -14.96
C ARG A 146 -15.14 12.87 -15.41
N ASN A 147 -15.55 13.13 -16.65
CA ASN A 147 -16.80 12.65 -17.24
C ASN A 147 -16.62 11.37 -18.10
N ILE A 148 -15.41 10.81 -18.15
CA ILE A 148 -15.13 9.58 -18.90
C ILE A 148 -15.46 8.37 -18.01
N LYS A 149 -16.17 7.38 -18.57
CA LYS A 149 -16.45 6.11 -17.89
C LYS A 149 -15.15 5.39 -17.55
N ALA A 150 -15.07 4.84 -16.33
CA ALA A 150 -13.84 4.24 -15.82
C ALA A 150 -13.29 3.09 -16.69
N LYS A 151 -14.15 2.35 -17.40
CA LYS A 151 -13.72 1.30 -18.34
C LYS A 151 -12.85 1.82 -19.49
N PHE A 152 -13.02 3.08 -19.90
CA PHE A 152 -12.29 3.71 -21.02
C PHE A 152 -11.00 4.42 -20.58
N LEU A 153 -10.73 4.51 -19.28
CA LEU A 153 -9.50 5.11 -18.76
C LEU A 153 -8.29 4.24 -19.08
N SER A 154 -7.13 4.87 -19.30
CA SER A 154 -5.85 4.16 -19.40
C SER A 154 -5.47 3.47 -18.09
N GLY A 155 -4.49 2.57 -18.10
CA GLY A 155 -4.00 1.89 -16.90
C GLY A 155 -3.55 2.85 -15.80
N GLY A 156 -2.77 3.88 -16.16
CA GLY A 156 -2.31 4.91 -15.25
C GLY A 156 -3.46 5.78 -14.70
N GLN A 157 -4.44 6.15 -15.55
CA GLN A 157 -5.62 6.89 -15.12
C GLN A 157 -6.50 6.08 -14.16
N LYS A 158 -6.69 4.77 -14.44
CA LYS A 158 -7.38 3.84 -13.53
C LYS A 158 -6.66 3.76 -12.17
N LYS A 159 -5.34 3.67 -12.18
CA LYS A 159 -4.57 3.60 -10.93
C LYS A 159 -4.67 4.92 -10.14
N LYS A 160 -4.61 6.09 -10.79
CA LYS A 160 -4.87 7.39 -10.17
C LYS A 160 -6.27 7.45 -9.54
N LEU A 161 -7.30 6.97 -10.26
CA LEU A 161 -8.68 6.91 -9.75
C LEU A 161 -8.77 6.04 -8.48
N VAL A 162 -8.23 4.82 -8.50
CA VAL A 162 -8.33 3.91 -7.34
C VAL A 162 -7.58 4.46 -6.12
N ILE A 163 -6.42 5.10 -6.33
CA ILE A 163 -5.71 5.77 -5.23
C ILE A 163 -6.54 6.95 -4.69
N ALA A 164 -7.15 7.76 -5.57
CA ALA A 164 -8.03 8.86 -5.15
C ALA A 164 -9.23 8.35 -4.33
N LEU A 165 -9.86 7.24 -4.76
CA LEU A 165 -10.94 6.58 -4.02
C LEU A 165 -10.48 6.14 -2.62
N ALA A 166 -9.30 5.51 -2.51
CA ALA A 166 -8.74 5.09 -1.22
C ALA A 166 -8.41 6.26 -0.28
N LEU A 167 -8.19 7.47 -0.84
CA LEU A 167 -7.87 8.68 -0.07
C LEU A 167 -9.08 9.48 0.37
N LEU A 168 -10.29 9.20 -0.12
CA LEU A 168 -11.51 9.95 0.23
C LEU A 168 -11.76 9.99 1.74
N GLY A 169 -11.52 8.89 2.45
CA GLY A 169 -11.70 8.77 3.90
C GLY A 169 -10.56 9.37 4.74
N ASN A 170 -9.63 10.13 4.18
CA ASN A 170 -8.43 10.62 4.88
C ASN A 170 -7.72 9.51 5.66
N PRO A 171 -7.20 8.47 4.99
CA PRO A 171 -6.61 7.33 5.66
C PRO A 171 -5.34 7.72 6.44
N LYS A 172 -5.11 7.05 7.57
CA LYS A 172 -3.84 7.09 8.32
C LYS A 172 -2.83 6.11 7.72
N VAL A 173 -3.35 4.99 7.19
CA VAL A 173 -2.58 3.91 6.56
C VAL A 173 -3.11 3.66 5.17
N LEU A 174 -2.22 3.60 4.17
CA LEU A 174 -2.54 3.27 2.79
C LEU A 174 -1.82 1.98 2.39
N LEU A 175 -2.58 0.98 1.96
CA LEU A 175 -2.08 -0.28 1.47
C LEU A 175 -2.19 -0.31 -0.06
N LEU A 176 -1.10 -0.58 -0.76
CA LEU A 176 -1.01 -0.57 -2.22
C LEU A 176 -0.57 -1.96 -2.71
N ASP A 177 -1.51 -2.70 -3.32
CA ASP A 177 -1.26 -4.06 -3.80
C ASP A 177 -0.90 -4.05 -5.29
N GLU A 178 0.33 -4.49 -5.61
CA GLU A 178 0.92 -4.54 -6.97
C GLU A 178 0.62 -3.30 -7.82
N SER A 179 0.96 -2.13 -7.28
CA SER A 179 0.55 -0.86 -7.87
C SER A 179 1.37 -0.43 -9.09
N PHE A 180 2.53 -1.02 -9.31
CA PHE A 180 3.40 -0.72 -10.46
C PHE A 180 3.24 -1.73 -11.60
N SER A 181 2.61 -2.87 -11.33
CA SER A 181 2.47 -3.97 -12.28
C SER A 181 1.69 -3.56 -13.54
N GLY A 182 2.23 -3.90 -14.71
CA GLY A 182 1.59 -3.65 -16.01
C GLY A 182 1.56 -2.19 -16.47
N LEU A 183 2.35 -1.31 -15.85
CA LEU A 183 2.45 0.10 -16.20
C LEU A 183 3.78 0.40 -16.92
N ASP A 184 3.76 1.43 -17.76
CA ASP A 184 4.96 1.96 -18.40
C ASP A 184 5.85 2.73 -17.39
N VAL A 185 7.12 2.92 -17.75
CA VAL A 185 8.14 3.55 -16.90
C VAL A 185 7.76 4.96 -16.44
N LEU A 186 7.12 5.75 -17.31
CA LEU A 186 6.72 7.13 -16.98
C LEU A 186 5.59 7.14 -15.96
N THR A 187 4.61 6.27 -16.16
CA THR A 187 3.49 6.08 -15.23
C THR A 187 3.97 5.59 -13.86
N ILE A 188 4.92 4.64 -13.82
CA ILE A 188 5.54 4.19 -12.55
C ILE A 188 6.20 5.36 -11.83
N LYS A 189 7.04 6.14 -12.50
CA LYS A 189 7.70 7.32 -11.89
C LYS A 189 6.71 8.33 -11.35
N MET A 190 5.64 8.61 -12.09
CA MET A 190 4.57 9.48 -11.63
C MET A 190 3.90 8.94 -10.36
N LEU A 191 3.57 7.65 -10.31
CA LEU A 191 2.97 7.04 -9.13
C LEU A 191 3.92 7.05 -7.93
N GLN A 192 5.21 6.77 -8.13
CA GLN A 192 6.23 6.89 -7.08
C GLN A 192 6.25 8.30 -6.50
N GLN A 193 6.20 9.35 -7.34
CA GLN A 193 6.16 10.73 -6.89
C GLN A 193 4.89 11.03 -6.09
N ILE A 194 3.72 10.57 -6.55
CA ILE A 194 2.45 10.70 -5.83
C ILE A 194 2.56 10.04 -4.44
N ILE A 195 3.08 8.82 -4.35
CA ILE A 195 3.23 8.08 -3.11
C ILE A 195 4.15 8.80 -2.13
N VAL A 196 5.28 9.32 -2.62
CA VAL A 196 6.21 10.12 -1.82
C VAL A 196 5.56 11.42 -1.32
N ASN A 197 4.82 12.11 -2.17
CA ASN A 197 4.10 13.32 -1.78
C ASN A 197 3.02 13.03 -0.71
N LEU A 198 2.27 11.94 -0.85
CA LEU A 198 1.29 11.52 0.15
C LEU A 198 1.94 11.26 1.53
N GLN A 199 3.10 10.63 1.55
CA GLN A 199 3.85 10.40 2.79
C GLN A 199 4.37 11.71 3.39
N THR A 200 4.94 12.60 2.57
CA THR A 200 5.59 13.83 3.06
C THR A 200 4.59 14.89 3.50
N GLU A 201 3.52 15.12 2.73
CA GLU A 201 2.52 16.15 2.97
C GLU A 201 1.48 15.74 4.01
N ASN A 202 0.99 14.49 3.93
CA ASN A 202 -0.11 14.02 4.76
C ASN A 202 0.36 13.15 5.94
N ASN A 203 1.66 12.81 6.03
CA ASN A 203 2.23 11.98 7.08
C ASN A 203 1.53 10.61 7.21
N ILE A 204 1.07 10.04 6.08
CA ILE A 204 0.41 8.74 5.97
C ILE A 204 1.47 7.63 6.09
N GLY A 205 1.17 6.57 6.83
CA GLY A 205 1.93 5.31 6.77
C GLY A 205 1.51 4.54 5.53
N ILE A 206 2.46 4.19 4.65
CA ILE A 206 2.16 3.53 3.39
C ILE A 206 2.85 2.17 3.37
N CYS A 207 2.12 1.11 3.00
CA CYS A 207 2.70 -0.19 2.71
C CYS A 207 2.43 -0.57 1.26
N ILE A 208 3.48 -0.87 0.51
CA ILE A 208 3.40 -1.21 -0.91
C ILE A 208 3.92 -2.63 -1.07
N CYS A 209 3.13 -3.52 -1.65
CA CYS A 209 3.68 -4.77 -2.15
C CYS A 209 3.77 -4.73 -3.69
N ASP A 210 4.90 -5.16 -4.20
CA ASP A 210 5.11 -5.30 -5.63
C ASP A 210 6.22 -6.34 -5.89
N HIS A 211 6.22 -6.93 -7.08
CA HIS A 211 7.27 -7.83 -7.52
C HIS A 211 8.38 -7.10 -8.32
N GLN A 212 8.15 -5.85 -8.73
CA GLN A 212 9.14 -5.00 -9.40
C GLN A 212 10.10 -4.39 -8.36
N ALA A 213 11.07 -5.18 -7.90
CA ALA A 213 11.95 -4.83 -6.80
C ALA A 213 12.67 -3.48 -6.99
N ARG A 214 13.16 -3.18 -8.21
CA ARG A 214 13.90 -1.95 -8.50
C ARG A 214 13.02 -0.72 -8.31
N ASP A 215 11.81 -0.76 -8.87
CA ASP A 215 10.88 0.36 -8.78
C ASP A 215 10.38 0.57 -7.36
N LEU A 216 10.06 -0.52 -6.65
CA LEU A 216 9.66 -0.46 -5.25
C LEU A 216 10.77 0.12 -4.37
N LEU A 217 11.99 -0.43 -4.42
CA LEU A 217 13.10 -0.01 -3.58
C LEU A 217 13.54 1.43 -3.82
N SER A 218 13.24 1.99 -5.00
CA SER A 218 13.57 3.39 -5.32
C SER A 218 12.72 4.42 -4.59
N CYS A 219 11.56 4.04 -4.04
CA CYS A 219 10.62 4.97 -3.39
C CYS A 219 10.31 4.65 -1.92
N VAL A 220 10.76 3.52 -1.37
CA VAL A 220 10.48 3.13 0.02
C VAL A 220 11.56 3.60 1.00
N ASP A 221 11.19 3.73 2.28
CA ASP A 221 12.13 4.01 3.38
C ASP A 221 12.78 2.71 3.89
N ALA A 222 11.98 1.65 3.98
CA ALA A 222 12.41 0.30 4.37
C ALA A 222 11.59 -0.74 3.62
N ALA A 223 12.05 -1.97 3.59
CA ALA A 223 11.26 -3.07 3.06
C ALA A 223 11.48 -4.36 3.85
N VAL A 224 10.49 -5.26 3.73
CA VAL A 224 10.56 -6.65 4.17
C VAL A 224 10.60 -7.55 2.94
N VAL A 225 11.41 -8.61 3.00
CA VAL A 225 11.50 -9.62 1.94
C VAL A 225 10.91 -10.92 2.46
N LEU A 226 9.87 -11.40 1.78
CA LEU A 226 9.20 -12.66 2.09
C LEU A 226 9.73 -13.77 1.18
N SER A 227 10.00 -14.91 1.78
CA SER A 227 10.31 -16.17 1.08
C SER A 227 9.91 -17.33 1.98
N ASN A 228 9.45 -18.44 1.39
CA ASN A 228 9.09 -19.65 2.11
C ASN A 228 8.20 -19.37 3.35
N CYS A 229 7.12 -18.61 3.16
CA CYS A 229 6.15 -18.23 4.21
C CYS A 229 6.71 -17.35 5.34
N LYS A 230 7.97 -16.89 5.29
CA LYS A 230 8.66 -16.13 6.34
C LYS A 230 9.20 -14.80 5.84
N ILE A 231 9.45 -13.87 6.76
CA ILE A 231 10.31 -12.71 6.50
C ILE A 231 11.76 -13.18 6.64
N ILE A 232 12.50 -13.13 5.55
CA ILE A 232 13.92 -13.54 5.51
C ILE A 232 14.88 -12.36 5.68
N ALA A 233 14.43 -11.16 5.36
CA ALA A 233 15.20 -9.91 5.54
C ALA A 233 14.30 -8.71 5.75
N GLN A 234 14.77 -7.74 6.52
CA GLN A 234 14.11 -6.46 6.74
C GLN A 234 15.14 -5.36 6.94
N GLY A 235 14.92 -4.19 6.31
CA GLY A 235 15.81 -3.05 6.46
C GLY A 235 15.60 -1.99 5.37
N THR A 236 16.51 -1.01 5.35
CA THR A 236 16.55 -0.02 4.27
C THR A 236 16.95 -0.68 2.93
N PRO A 237 16.64 -0.07 1.77
CA PRO A 237 17.09 -0.59 0.48
C PRO A 237 18.57 -0.96 0.45
N THR A 238 19.42 -0.09 1.01
CA THR A 238 20.87 -0.33 1.05
C THR A 238 21.26 -1.53 1.93
N GLN A 239 20.56 -1.75 3.05
CA GLN A 239 20.79 -2.92 3.91
C GLN A 239 20.34 -4.21 3.24
N LEU A 240 19.18 -4.19 2.58
CA LEU A 240 18.66 -5.36 1.86
C LEU A 240 19.57 -5.78 0.70
N MET A 241 20.16 -4.81 0.00
CA MET A 241 21.12 -5.07 -1.08
C MET A 241 22.42 -5.73 -0.60
N LYS A 242 22.74 -5.64 0.68
CA LYS A 242 23.92 -6.29 1.31
C LYS A 242 23.57 -7.59 2.03
N ASN A 243 22.28 -7.89 2.20
CA ASN A 243 21.82 -9.08 2.92
C ASN A 243 21.93 -10.32 2.03
N ALA A 244 22.63 -11.35 2.52
CA ALA A 244 22.90 -12.58 1.78
C ALA A 244 21.61 -13.36 1.49
N ASP A 245 20.70 -13.50 2.46
CA ASP A 245 19.44 -14.23 2.31
C ASP A 245 18.52 -13.55 1.28
N ALA A 246 18.45 -12.21 1.32
CA ALA A 246 17.67 -11.45 0.36
C ALA A 246 18.22 -11.56 -1.07
N LYS A 247 19.56 -11.59 -1.22
CA LYS A 247 20.22 -11.81 -2.52
C LYS A 247 19.94 -13.20 -3.05
N SER A 248 20.21 -14.21 -2.26
CA SER A 248 20.07 -15.61 -2.72
C SER A 248 18.61 -16.00 -3.00
N ALA A 249 17.66 -15.52 -2.20
CA ALA A 249 16.26 -15.94 -2.30
C ALA A 249 15.41 -15.07 -3.25
N TYR A 250 15.85 -13.84 -3.56
CA TYR A 250 14.98 -12.92 -4.31
C TYR A 250 15.69 -12.03 -5.33
N PHE A 251 16.80 -11.34 -4.99
CA PHE A 251 17.41 -10.38 -5.89
C PHE A 251 18.33 -10.99 -6.95
N GLY A 252 19.02 -12.09 -6.61
CA GLY A 252 20.11 -12.63 -7.41
C GLY A 252 21.42 -11.82 -7.25
N GLU A 253 22.55 -12.45 -7.59
CA GLU A 253 23.88 -11.85 -7.40
C GLU A 253 24.12 -10.59 -8.26
N SER A 254 23.54 -10.54 -9.46
CA SER A 254 23.73 -9.45 -10.42
C SER A 254 22.79 -8.24 -10.21
N PHE A 255 21.88 -8.30 -9.26
CA PHE A 255 20.91 -7.22 -9.06
C PHE A 255 21.58 -5.94 -8.57
N LYS A 256 21.35 -4.84 -9.29
CA LYS A 256 21.79 -3.48 -8.93
C LYS A 256 20.59 -2.55 -8.85
N LEU A 257 20.60 -1.68 -7.86
CA LEU A 257 19.53 -0.70 -7.68
C LEU A 257 19.68 0.49 -8.65
N TYR A 258 20.93 0.78 -9.04
CA TYR A 258 21.33 1.87 -9.97
C TYR A 258 22.30 1.36 -11.00
#